data_a98eb85ee15a06915cdd4105208b2590
#
_entry.id   a98eb85ee15a06915cdd4105208b2590
#
_cell.length_a   1.000
_cell.length_b   1.000
_cell.length_c   1.000
_cell.angle_alpha   90.00
_cell.angle_beta   90.00
_cell.angle_gamma   90.00
#
_symmetry.space_group_name_H-M   'P 1'
#
loop_
_entity.id
_entity.type
_entity.pdbx_description
1 polymer ?
#
loop_
_entity_poly.entity_id
_entity_poly.type
_entity_poly.pdbx_seq_one_letter_code
_entity_poly.pdbx_strand_id
1 'polypeptide(L)'
;WGQRDRIYRIMPYWGMTTGSLTDYLSAKGYETYAASVGPLSSAWDRACELYAQLAGTRTDYGVKHAQDFGHERYGIEYKQPLFDGWGTERAVNLVGHSFGGATTRLFLEILTNGCPEEVAAARAAGVEPSPFFLGGKGSWVHSLTAIAAPHNGTSFIECNADFTKAAAELA
;
A
#
# COMPACT_ATOMS: atom_id res chain seq x y z
N TRP A 1 -7.10 6.12 4.06
CA TRP A 1 -6.69 7.51 4.34
C TRP A 1 -5.54 7.50 5.33
N GLY A 2 -4.54 8.32 5.08
CA GLY A 2 -3.36 8.44 5.90
C GLY A 2 -2.98 9.89 6.16
N GLN A 3 -1.86 10.10 6.83
CA GLN A 3 -1.45 11.43 7.31
C GLN A 3 -1.18 12.47 6.20
N ARG A 4 -1.08 12.05 4.94
CA ARG A 4 -0.95 12.96 3.78
C ARG A 4 -2.31 13.49 3.29
N ASP A 5 -3.43 12.90 3.74
CA ASP A 5 -4.77 13.30 3.37
C ASP A 5 -5.29 14.42 4.28
N ARG A 6 -5.94 15.43 3.71
CA ARG A 6 -6.52 16.53 4.48
C ARG A 6 -7.52 16.03 5.53
N ILE A 7 -8.32 15.03 5.16
CA ILE A 7 -9.37 14.48 6.03
C ILE A 7 -8.79 13.76 7.24
N TYR A 8 -7.57 13.20 7.13
CA TYR A 8 -6.91 12.52 8.24
C TYR A 8 -6.63 13.45 9.43
N ARG A 9 -6.40 14.73 9.19
CA ARG A 9 -6.17 15.72 10.25
C ARG A 9 -7.41 16.01 11.08
N ILE A 10 -8.59 15.85 10.48
CA ILE A 10 -9.89 16.12 11.13
C ILE A 10 -10.45 14.84 11.72
N MET A 11 -10.29 13.72 11.01
CA MET A 11 -10.82 12.42 11.40
C MET A 11 -9.78 11.34 11.08
N PRO A 12 -8.82 11.12 12.00
CA PRO A 12 -7.78 10.12 11.79
C PRO A 12 -8.41 8.72 11.76
N TYR A 13 -8.11 7.95 10.73
CA TYR A 13 -8.60 6.58 10.61
C TYR A 13 -8.22 5.73 11.83
N TRP A 14 -6.98 5.88 12.28
CA TRP A 14 -6.46 5.21 13.46
C TRP A 14 -6.80 6.01 14.72
N GLY A 15 -7.87 5.59 15.39
CA GLY A 15 -8.34 6.17 16.64
C GLY A 15 -9.62 7.03 16.52
N MET A 16 -9.93 7.56 15.35
CA MET A 16 -11.17 8.32 15.07
C MET A 16 -11.63 9.23 16.22
N THR A 17 -12.69 8.81 16.93
CA THR A 17 -13.32 9.57 18.01
C THR A 17 -12.56 9.53 19.34
N THR A 18 -11.60 8.61 19.50
CA THR A 18 -10.80 8.45 20.72
C THR A 18 -9.46 9.19 20.68
N GLY A 19 -9.18 9.87 19.57
CA GLY A 19 -7.93 10.57 19.32
C GLY A 19 -7.00 9.80 18.37
N SER A 20 -5.99 10.48 17.83
CA SER A 20 -5.05 9.91 16.88
C SER A 20 -4.13 8.87 17.54
N LEU A 21 -4.21 7.62 17.10
CA LEU A 21 -3.32 6.55 17.57
C LEU A 21 -1.85 6.83 17.17
N THR A 22 -1.63 7.41 15.99
CA THR A 22 -0.27 7.77 15.55
C THR A 22 0.34 8.82 16.45
N ASP A 23 -0.42 9.83 16.88
CA ASP A 23 0.06 10.87 17.79
C ASP A 23 0.32 10.29 19.18
N TYR A 24 -0.57 9.41 19.64
CA TYR A 24 -0.39 8.71 20.93
C TYR A 24 0.90 7.88 20.95
N LEU A 25 1.16 7.11 19.90
CA LEU A 25 2.36 6.29 19.80
C LEU A 25 3.61 7.16 19.65
N SER A 26 3.55 8.23 18.87
CA SER A 26 4.65 9.21 18.74
C SER A 26 4.99 9.87 20.08
N ALA A 27 3.99 10.22 20.87
CA ALA A 27 4.20 10.76 22.22
C ALA A 27 4.83 9.74 23.19
N LYS A 28 4.74 8.45 22.89
CA LYS A 28 5.41 7.35 23.61
C LYS A 28 6.82 7.05 23.08
N GLY A 29 7.30 7.79 22.09
CA GLY A 29 8.62 7.62 21.50
C GLY A 29 8.69 6.63 20.33
N TYR A 30 7.53 6.15 19.84
CA TYR A 30 7.46 5.30 18.65
C TYR A 30 7.28 6.16 17.41
N GLU A 31 8.24 6.07 16.49
CA GLU A 31 8.11 6.69 15.18
C GLU A 31 7.00 5.99 14.39
N THR A 32 5.88 6.68 14.16
CA THR A 32 4.66 6.07 13.65
C THR A 32 4.04 6.90 12.53
N TYR A 33 3.65 6.22 11.44
CA TYR A 33 3.10 6.84 10.25
C TYR A 33 1.82 6.13 9.80
N ALA A 34 0.90 6.88 9.21
CA ALA A 34 -0.27 6.35 8.53
C ALA A 34 -0.14 6.61 7.02
N ALA A 35 0.07 5.57 6.23
CA ALA A 35 0.15 5.65 4.79
C ALA A 35 -1.22 5.98 4.17
N SER A 36 -1.20 6.78 3.10
CA SER A 36 -2.39 7.14 2.31
C SER A 36 -2.41 6.31 1.04
N VAL A 37 -3.35 5.37 0.93
CA VAL A 37 -3.54 4.54 -0.25
C VAL A 37 -4.95 4.69 -0.80
N GLY A 38 -5.16 4.40 -2.07
CA GLY A 38 -6.44 4.53 -2.74
C GLY A 38 -7.54 3.75 -2.00
N PRO A 39 -8.64 4.41 -1.59
CA PRO A 39 -9.68 3.76 -0.77
C PRO A 39 -10.43 2.68 -1.53
N LEU A 40 -10.53 2.79 -2.86
CA LEU A 40 -11.26 1.87 -3.75
C LEU A 40 -10.33 1.11 -4.70
N SER A 41 -9.03 1.39 -4.67
CA SER A 41 -8.04 0.72 -5.51
C SER A 41 -7.85 -0.74 -5.12
N SER A 42 -7.34 -1.54 -6.06
CA SER A 42 -7.00 -2.94 -5.84
C SER A 42 -5.93 -3.12 -4.75
N ALA A 43 -5.78 -4.32 -4.24
CA ALA A 43 -4.69 -4.63 -3.30
C ALA A 43 -3.31 -4.41 -3.92
N TRP A 44 -3.19 -4.64 -5.24
CA TRP A 44 -1.98 -4.41 -6.03
C TRP A 44 -1.62 -2.93 -6.08
N ASP A 45 -2.55 -2.08 -6.54
CA ASP A 45 -2.33 -0.64 -6.66
C ASP A 45 -1.95 -0.03 -5.33
N ARG A 46 -2.67 -0.43 -4.27
CA ARG A 46 -2.40 0.01 -2.90
C ARG A 46 -1.03 -0.43 -2.39
N ALA A 47 -0.56 -1.62 -2.79
CA ALA A 47 0.79 -2.08 -2.47
C ALA A 47 1.86 -1.24 -3.21
N CYS A 48 1.64 -0.92 -4.49
CA CYS A 48 2.51 -0.04 -5.27
C CYS A 48 2.56 1.39 -4.69
N GLU A 49 1.41 1.94 -4.28
CA GLU A 49 1.30 3.24 -3.62
C GLU A 49 2.02 3.26 -2.26
N LEU A 50 1.89 2.17 -1.48
CA LEU A 50 2.59 2.03 -0.20
C LEU A 50 4.10 2.02 -0.41
N TYR A 51 4.59 1.25 -1.40
CA TYR A 51 6.01 1.23 -1.75
C TYR A 51 6.51 2.62 -2.12
N ALA A 52 5.80 3.31 -3.01
CA ALA A 52 6.18 4.63 -3.47
C ALA A 52 6.24 5.66 -2.32
N GLN A 53 5.32 5.57 -1.36
CA GLN A 53 5.35 6.44 -0.17
C GLN A 53 6.54 6.13 0.74
N LEU A 54 6.83 4.86 1.00
CA LEU A 54 7.95 4.46 1.86
C LEU A 54 9.29 4.82 1.23
N ALA A 55 9.42 4.61 -0.09
CA ALA A 55 10.66 4.86 -0.82
C ALA A 55 10.83 6.32 -1.28
N GLY A 56 9.78 7.16 -1.25
CA GLY A 56 9.84 8.53 -1.76
C GLY A 56 9.99 8.58 -3.28
N THR A 57 9.22 7.77 -4.00
CA THR A 57 9.31 7.63 -5.46
C THR A 57 7.96 7.91 -6.13
N ARG A 58 7.95 7.88 -7.45
CA ARG A 58 6.70 7.83 -8.21
C ARG A 58 6.08 6.45 -8.09
N THR A 59 4.76 6.39 -7.90
CA THR A 59 4.02 5.13 -7.94
C THR A 59 4.14 4.52 -9.33
N ASP A 60 4.56 3.25 -9.41
CA ASP A 60 4.63 2.45 -10.63
C ASP A 60 3.79 1.19 -10.40
N TYR A 61 2.66 1.11 -11.08
CA TYR A 61 1.73 -0.02 -10.98
C TYR A 61 2.18 -1.25 -11.78
N GLY A 62 3.22 -1.09 -12.61
CA GLY A 62 3.72 -2.12 -13.50
C GLY A 62 3.23 -1.96 -14.94
N VAL A 63 4.02 -2.47 -15.88
CA VAL A 63 3.69 -2.41 -17.31
C VAL A 63 2.57 -3.38 -17.65
N LYS A 64 2.69 -4.62 -17.18
CA LYS A 64 1.73 -5.67 -17.46
C LYS A 64 0.38 -5.38 -16.76
N HIS A 65 0.43 -5.02 -15.47
CA HIS A 65 -0.76 -4.71 -14.70
C HIS A 65 -1.54 -3.55 -15.32
N ALA A 66 -0.88 -2.45 -15.67
CA ALA A 66 -1.52 -1.31 -16.31
C ALA A 66 -2.18 -1.68 -17.65
N GLN A 67 -1.56 -2.56 -18.44
CA GLN A 67 -2.13 -3.06 -19.69
C GLN A 67 -3.33 -3.99 -19.46
N ASP A 68 -3.21 -4.94 -18.52
CA ASP A 68 -4.24 -5.94 -18.24
C ASP A 68 -5.53 -5.29 -17.69
N PHE A 69 -5.39 -4.22 -16.92
CA PHE A 69 -6.51 -3.53 -16.25
C PHE A 69 -6.89 -2.19 -16.89
N GLY A 70 -6.19 -1.75 -17.93
CA GLY A 70 -6.57 -0.60 -18.75
C GLY A 70 -6.45 0.75 -18.06
N HIS A 71 -5.45 0.93 -17.20
CA HIS A 71 -5.17 2.22 -16.55
C HIS A 71 -3.72 2.66 -16.76
N GLU A 72 -3.41 3.89 -16.32
CA GLU A 72 -2.06 4.44 -16.42
C GLU A 72 -1.06 3.66 -15.56
N ARG A 73 0.16 3.42 -16.11
CA ARG A 73 1.25 2.76 -15.38
C ARG A 73 1.69 3.55 -14.15
N TYR A 74 1.67 4.87 -14.24
CA TYR A 74 2.23 5.72 -13.20
C TYR A 74 1.15 6.51 -12.45
N GLY A 75 1.23 6.47 -11.12
CA GLY A 75 0.40 7.25 -10.23
C GLY A 75 1.15 8.44 -9.61
N ILE A 76 0.79 8.75 -8.37
CA ILE A 76 1.31 9.88 -7.60
C ILE A 76 2.82 9.78 -7.41
N GLU A 77 3.51 10.90 -7.56
CA GLU A 77 4.92 11.05 -7.22
C GLU A 77 5.08 11.57 -5.80
N TYR A 78 5.86 10.85 -5.00
CA TYR A 78 6.22 11.23 -3.63
C TYR A 78 7.66 11.72 -3.61
N LYS A 79 7.86 13.03 -3.48
CA LYS A 79 9.19 13.67 -3.49
C LYS A 79 10.04 13.36 -2.26
N GLN A 80 9.41 12.89 -1.20
CA GLN A 80 10.05 12.53 0.06
C GLN A 80 9.46 11.22 0.58
N PRO A 81 10.28 10.33 1.16
CA PRO A 81 9.80 9.12 1.77
C PRO A 81 8.88 9.42 2.95
N LEU A 82 7.96 8.52 3.24
CA LEU A 82 7.15 8.58 4.44
C LEU A 82 7.99 8.29 5.68
N PHE A 83 9.00 7.44 5.52
CA PHE A 83 9.92 6.99 6.55
C PHE A 83 11.35 7.09 6.01
N ASP A 84 12.09 8.09 6.48
CA ASP A 84 13.45 8.36 5.99
C ASP A 84 14.41 7.23 6.38
N GLY A 85 15.26 6.82 5.44
CA GLY A 85 16.21 5.74 5.63
C GLY A 85 15.60 4.33 5.69
N TRP A 86 14.37 4.14 5.20
CA TRP A 86 13.74 2.83 5.13
C TRP A 86 14.62 1.82 4.38
N GLY A 87 14.89 0.68 5.04
CA GLY A 87 15.77 -0.37 4.53
C GLY A 87 16.03 -1.43 5.59
N THR A 88 17.08 -2.22 5.40
CA THR A 88 17.45 -3.32 6.32
C THR A 88 17.76 -2.82 7.73
N GLU A 89 18.49 -1.71 7.85
CA GLU A 89 18.90 -1.14 9.14
C GLU A 89 17.76 -0.39 9.85
N ARG A 90 16.77 0.03 9.08
CA ARG A 90 15.56 0.72 9.57
C ARG A 90 14.31 0.05 9.00
N ALA A 91 14.11 -1.21 9.38
CA ALA A 91 12.93 -1.98 8.98
C ALA A 91 11.68 -1.46 9.69
N VAL A 92 10.54 -1.51 8.98
CA VAL A 92 9.24 -1.07 9.50
C VAL A 92 8.43 -2.24 10.07
N ASN A 93 7.57 -1.95 11.05
CA ASN A 93 6.47 -2.81 11.44
C ASN A 93 5.22 -2.37 10.69
N LEU A 94 4.59 -3.25 9.94
CA LEU A 94 3.37 -2.99 9.19
C LEU A 94 2.15 -3.39 10.00
N VAL A 95 1.16 -2.51 10.05
CA VAL A 95 -0.16 -2.82 10.63
C VAL A 95 -1.22 -2.53 9.57
N GLY A 96 -1.96 -3.55 9.18
CA GLY A 96 -3.06 -3.44 8.22
C GLY A 96 -4.39 -3.81 8.85
N HIS A 97 -5.40 -2.92 8.76
CA HIS A 97 -6.76 -3.20 9.20
C HIS A 97 -7.67 -3.47 8.02
N SER A 98 -8.57 -4.45 8.16
CA SER A 98 -9.54 -4.81 7.12
C SER A 98 -8.83 -5.11 5.79
N PHE A 99 -9.24 -4.53 4.68
CA PHE A 99 -8.58 -4.68 3.38
C PHE A 99 -7.10 -4.22 3.38
N GLY A 100 -6.72 -3.34 4.33
CA GLY A 100 -5.32 -2.97 4.55
C GLY A 100 -4.42 -4.16 4.95
N GLY A 101 -4.96 -5.19 5.61
CA GLY A 101 -4.23 -6.42 5.91
C GLY A 101 -3.92 -7.23 4.65
N ALA A 102 -4.86 -7.34 3.71
CA ALA A 102 -4.61 -7.97 2.41
C ALA A 102 -3.56 -7.16 1.61
N THR A 103 -3.68 -5.84 1.62
CA THR A 103 -2.70 -4.92 0.98
C THR A 103 -1.29 -5.13 1.52
N THR A 104 -1.11 -5.11 2.84
CA THR A 104 0.23 -5.24 3.47
C THR A 104 0.82 -6.63 3.28
N ARG A 105 -0.01 -7.67 3.20
CA ARG A 105 0.44 -9.04 2.89
C ARG A 105 0.94 -9.15 1.46
N LEU A 106 0.19 -8.64 0.49
CA LEU A 106 0.61 -8.60 -0.92
C LEU A 106 1.87 -7.75 -1.09
N PHE A 107 1.92 -6.60 -0.41
CA PHE A 107 3.10 -5.75 -0.38
C PHE A 107 4.35 -6.51 0.07
N LEU A 108 4.27 -7.24 1.20
CA LEU A 108 5.40 -8.01 1.72
C LEU A 108 5.80 -9.15 0.78
N GLU A 109 4.82 -9.79 0.14
CA GLU A 109 5.06 -10.84 -0.86
C GLU A 109 5.88 -10.32 -2.04
N ILE A 110 5.44 -9.22 -2.66
CA ILE A 110 6.14 -8.60 -3.79
C ILE A 110 7.51 -8.05 -3.34
N LEU A 111 7.58 -7.41 -2.19
CA LEU A 111 8.82 -6.87 -1.65
C LEU A 111 9.88 -7.95 -1.44
N THR A 112 9.44 -9.15 -1.05
CA THR A 112 10.32 -10.30 -0.78
C THR A 112 10.68 -11.06 -2.06
N ASN A 113 9.68 -11.46 -2.83
CA ASN A 113 9.83 -12.40 -3.95
C ASN A 113 9.88 -11.69 -5.31
N GLY A 114 9.47 -10.44 -5.37
CA GLY A 114 9.34 -9.70 -6.62
C GLY A 114 8.11 -10.10 -7.43
N CYS A 115 8.07 -9.62 -8.66
CA CYS A 115 7.09 -10.02 -9.68
C CYS A 115 7.80 -10.23 -11.02
N PRO A 116 8.23 -11.46 -11.35
CA PRO A 116 8.97 -11.75 -12.57
C PRO A 116 8.21 -11.35 -13.85
N GLU A 117 6.88 -11.42 -13.84
CA GLU A 117 6.06 -11.06 -14.99
C GLU A 117 6.14 -9.56 -15.28
N GLU A 118 6.09 -8.70 -14.27
CA GLU A 118 6.27 -7.26 -14.43
C GLU A 118 7.68 -6.90 -14.87
N VAL A 119 8.68 -7.58 -14.31
CA VAL A 119 10.07 -7.39 -14.73
C VAL A 119 10.26 -7.75 -16.20
N ALA A 120 9.68 -8.87 -16.64
CA ALA A 120 9.74 -9.31 -18.03
C ALA A 120 9.01 -8.34 -18.97
N ALA A 121 7.82 -7.88 -18.59
CA ALA A 121 7.02 -6.92 -19.35
C ALA A 121 7.76 -5.57 -19.51
N ALA A 122 8.34 -5.05 -18.43
CA ALA A 122 9.13 -3.81 -18.47
C ALA A 122 10.31 -3.93 -19.42
N ARG A 123 11.08 -5.03 -19.34
CA ARG A 123 12.21 -5.30 -20.23
C ARG A 123 11.78 -5.42 -21.69
N ALA A 124 10.68 -6.12 -21.95
CA ALA A 124 10.13 -6.24 -23.31
C ALA A 124 9.69 -4.89 -23.88
N ALA A 125 9.19 -3.99 -23.04
CA ALA A 125 8.83 -2.62 -23.39
C ALA A 125 10.05 -1.67 -23.48
N GLY A 126 11.27 -2.13 -23.19
CA GLY A 126 12.48 -1.31 -23.21
C GLY A 126 12.55 -0.27 -22.09
N VAL A 127 11.89 -0.52 -20.94
CA VAL A 127 11.87 0.38 -19.80
C VAL A 127 12.35 -0.33 -18.53
N GLU A 128 12.83 0.45 -17.55
CA GLU A 128 13.26 -0.11 -16.28
C GLU A 128 12.05 -0.57 -15.46
N PRO A 129 12.13 -1.77 -14.85
CA PRO A 129 11.13 -2.23 -13.90
C PRO A 129 11.22 -1.44 -12.58
N SER A 130 10.09 -1.26 -11.91
CA SER A 130 10.12 -0.73 -10.55
C SER A 130 11.01 -1.57 -9.63
N PRO A 131 11.86 -0.96 -8.79
CA PRO A 131 12.63 -1.69 -7.78
C PRO A 131 11.77 -2.52 -6.82
N PHE A 132 10.48 -2.21 -6.69
CA PHE A 132 9.52 -3.00 -5.93
C PHE A 132 9.36 -4.41 -6.50
N PHE A 133 9.27 -4.52 -7.83
CA PHE A 133 9.06 -5.80 -8.52
C PHE A 133 10.33 -6.67 -8.61
N LEU A 134 11.49 -6.13 -8.26
CA LEU A 134 12.75 -6.90 -8.25
C LEU A 134 12.85 -7.84 -7.04
N GLY A 135 12.07 -7.62 -5.98
CA GLY A 135 12.13 -8.41 -4.75
C GLY A 135 13.43 -8.23 -3.95
N GLY A 136 13.72 -9.22 -3.10
CA GLY A 136 14.95 -9.28 -2.31
C GLY A 136 15.01 -8.34 -1.11
N LYS A 137 13.90 -7.68 -0.75
CA LYS A 137 13.82 -6.65 0.29
C LYS A 137 12.93 -7.05 1.47
N GLY A 138 12.67 -8.35 1.66
CA GLY A 138 11.82 -8.84 2.75
C GLY A 138 12.30 -8.40 4.14
N SER A 139 13.62 -8.27 4.35
CA SER A 139 14.22 -7.79 5.59
C SER A 139 13.93 -6.30 5.92
N TRP A 140 13.37 -5.54 4.97
CA TRP A 140 12.95 -4.15 5.19
C TRP A 140 11.63 -4.05 5.98
N VAL A 141 10.98 -5.18 6.21
CA VAL A 141 9.81 -5.31 7.08
C VAL A 141 10.17 -6.24 8.24
N HIS A 142 10.11 -5.71 9.46
CA HIS A 142 10.40 -6.46 10.68
C HIS A 142 9.22 -7.37 11.08
N SER A 143 8.01 -6.84 11.02
CA SER A 143 6.78 -7.59 11.30
C SER A 143 5.59 -7.08 10.51
N LEU A 144 4.59 -7.95 10.34
CA LEU A 144 3.30 -7.61 9.75
C LEU A 144 2.19 -8.07 10.69
N THR A 145 1.33 -7.14 11.08
CA THR A 145 0.13 -7.41 11.88
C THR A 145 -1.11 -7.11 11.05
N ALA A 146 -1.96 -8.09 10.86
CA ALA A 146 -3.24 -7.95 10.19
C ALA A 146 -4.39 -7.97 11.22
N ILE A 147 -5.18 -6.90 11.24
CA ILE A 147 -6.32 -6.74 12.16
C ILE A 147 -7.61 -6.89 11.34
N ALA A 148 -8.42 -7.91 11.68
CA ALA A 148 -9.69 -8.18 11.01
C ALA A 148 -9.60 -8.18 9.47
N ALA A 149 -8.52 -8.78 8.93
CA ALA A 149 -8.26 -8.78 7.49
C ALA A 149 -8.94 -9.94 6.78
N PRO A 150 -9.59 -9.71 5.63
CA PRO A 150 -10.33 -10.73 4.89
C PRO A 150 -9.39 -11.58 3.99
N HIS A 151 -8.41 -12.28 4.58
CA HIS A 151 -7.42 -13.05 3.83
C HIS A 151 -8.01 -14.20 3.00
N ASN A 152 -9.18 -14.70 3.39
CA ASN A 152 -9.90 -15.77 2.69
C ASN A 152 -11.19 -15.26 2.03
N GLY A 153 -11.27 -13.94 1.74
CA GLY A 153 -12.47 -13.32 1.22
C GLY A 153 -13.43 -12.82 2.30
N THR A 154 -14.56 -12.28 1.88
CA THR A 154 -15.60 -11.76 2.77
C THR A 154 -16.96 -11.88 2.10
N SER A 155 -17.94 -12.35 2.84
CA SER A 155 -19.35 -12.37 2.40
C SER A 155 -19.98 -10.97 2.30
N PHE A 156 -19.32 -9.94 2.83
CA PHE A 156 -19.82 -8.57 2.74
C PHE A 156 -20.07 -8.11 1.31
N ILE A 157 -19.17 -8.46 0.38
CA ILE A 157 -19.29 -8.12 -1.05
C ILE A 157 -20.46 -8.88 -1.69
N GLU A 158 -20.61 -10.17 -1.38
CA GLU A 158 -21.67 -11.00 -1.90
C GLU A 158 -23.07 -10.56 -1.42
N CYS A 159 -23.15 -10.11 -0.16
CA CYS A 159 -24.40 -9.66 0.46
C CYS A 159 -24.76 -8.20 0.13
N ASN A 160 -23.87 -7.43 -0.49
CA ASN A 160 -24.05 -6.00 -0.76
C ASN A 160 -23.75 -5.67 -2.24
N ALA A 161 -24.55 -6.23 -3.15
CA ALA A 161 -24.37 -6.05 -4.59
C ALA A 161 -24.37 -4.56 -5.03
N ASP A 162 -25.19 -3.71 -4.40
CA ASP A 162 -25.25 -2.28 -4.69
C ASP A 162 -23.93 -1.56 -4.31
N PHE A 163 -23.32 -1.96 -3.18
CA PHE A 163 -22.01 -1.44 -2.79
C PHE A 163 -20.92 -1.85 -3.78
N THR A 164 -20.94 -3.12 -4.21
CA THR A 164 -19.97 -3.64 -5.17
C THR A 164 -20.07 -2.92 -6.51
N LYS A 165 -21.30 -2.66 -6.97
CA LYS A 165 -21.56 -1.92 -8.20
C LYS A 165 -21.09 -0.46 -8.09
N ALA A 166 -21.44 0.22 -7.02
CA ALA A 166 -20.99 1.60 -6.78
C ALA A 166 -19.45 1.71 -6.67
N ALA A 167 -18.80 0.74 -6.04
CA ALA A 167 -17.35 0.71 -5.95
C ALA A 167 -16.69 0.48 -7.32
N ALA A 168 -17.28 -0.36 -8.17
CA ALA A 168 -16.78 -0.59 -9.53
C ALA A 168 -16.98 0.61 -10.47
N GLU A 169 -18.00 1.44 -10.23
CA GLU A 169 -18.25 2.67 -11.00
C GLU A 169 -17.31 3.83 -10.60
N LEU A 170 -16.64 3.72 -9.43
CA LEU A 170 -15.75 4.74 -8.88
C LEU A 170 -14.25 4.36 -9.00
N ALA A 171 -13.95 3.15 -9.44
CA ALA A 171 -12.59 2.65 -9.63
C ALA A 171 -12.11 2.87 -11.06
#